data_7da914a5e1731c923c87b9b2fad9f58e
#
_entry.id   7da914a5e1731c923c87b9b2fad9f58e
#
_cell.length_a   1.000
_cell.length_b   1.000
_cell.length_c   1.000
_cell.angle_alpha   90.00
_cell.angle_beta   90.00
_cell.angle_gamma   90.00
#
_symmetry.space_group_name_H-M   'P 1'
#
loop_
_entity.id
_entity.type
_entity.pdbx_description
1 polymer ?
#
loop_
_entity_poly.entity_id
_entity_poly.type
_entity_poly.pdbx_seq_one_letter_code
_entity_poly.pdbx_strand_id
1 'polypeptide(L)'
;VVSAYARCRLRSRAGELRATRARIEGFCGRRPHCLEQIAHDGAAIVRHNDVATTIMSSLAHTLLGRAVDHEPAYSPDLLMPIARATARAELGLTAPLPFVGSDRWTGFELGWLQPGGKPCVAALRASVPADSPNLIESKSFKLYLNSYARERVDSSEGVRRRVAIDLSTAAGAPVQIELLMPADWPQLAPAELPGTCIDDLDVTIEHNGCLQPEALAADSQSPVAEALVSHLLKSNCPVTGQPDWASVIIDYRGPAIDRAGLLRYLVSFRDVREFHEQCVERIFLDITRRCAPAWLAVEARYTRRGGLDINPYRASGGAPVIEDRRTWRQ
;
A
#
# COMPACT_ATOMS: atom_id res chain seq x y z
N VAL A 1 39.43 3.23 -21.59
CA VAL A 1 38.70 4.45 -21.20
C VAL A 1 37.66 4.19 -20.10
N VAL A 2 37.50 2.96 -19.64
CA VAL A 2 36.44 2.58 -18.64
C VAL A 2 36.99 2.57 -17.17
N SER A 3 38.29 2.81 -16.95
CA SER A 3 38.91 2.64 -15.62
C SER A 3 38.98 3.92 -14.75
N ALA A 4 38.61 5.09 -15.24
CA ALA A 4 38.73 6.35 -14.49
C ALA A 4 37.48 6.78 -13.71
N TYR A 5 36.32 6.29 -14.06
CA TYR A 5 35.02 6.71 -13.44
C TYR A 5 34.68 6.00 -12.13
N ALA A 6 35.28 4.84 -11.86
CA ALA A 6 34.99 4.06 -10.66
C ALA A 6 35.74 4.56 -9.40
N ARG A 7 36.83 5.29 -9.56
CA ARG A 7 37.66 5.75 -8.41
C ARG A 7 37.21 7.09 -7.81
N CYS A 8 36.35 7.84 -8.47
CA CYS A 8 35.89 9.14 -7.97
C CYS A 8 34.67 9.02 -7.00
N ARG A 9 33.89 7.95 -7.08
CA ARG A 9 32.71 7.73 -6.21
C ARG A 9 33.01 7.19 -4.82
N LEU A 10 34.16 6.57 -4.60
CA LEU A 10 34.56 6.03 -3.30
C LEU A 10 35.23 7.07 -2.36
N ARG A 11 35.73 8.19 -2.90
CA ARG A 11 36.29 9.27 -2.08
C ARG A 11 35.26 10.26 -1.54
N SER A 12 34.12 10.42 -2.19
CA SER A 12 33.04 11.34 -1.72
C SER A 12 32.28 10.79 -0.51
N ARG A 13 32.06 9.47 -0.42
CA ARG A 13 31.33 8.87 0.72
C ARG A 13 32.11 8.90 2.06
N ALA A 14 33.43 8.87 2.01
CA ALA A 14 34.24 8.97 3.23
C ALA A 14 34.34 10.40 3.79
N GLY A 15 34.16 11.41 2.94
CA GLY A 15 34.11 12.83 3.35
C GLY A 15 32.75 13.20 4.00
N GLU A 16 31.65 12.71 3.48
CA GLU A 16 30.31 12.98 4.03
C GLU A 16 30.09 12.34 5.41
N LEU A 17 30.60 11.14 5.64
CA LEU A 17 30.53 10.48 6.95
C LEU A 17 31.33 11.19 8.03
N ARG A 18 32.49 11.85 7.67
CA ARG A 18 33.26 12.65 8.61
C ARG A 18 32.63 14.01 8.92
N ALA A 19 31.99 14.63 7.93
CA ALA A 19 31.28 15.90 8.13
C ALA A 19 30.02 15.75 9.00
N THR A 20 29.32 14.61 8.90
CA THR A 20 28.15 14.32 9.73
C THR A 20 28.55 14.06 11.19
N ARG A 21 29.66 13.37 11.43
CA ARG A 21 30.17 13.10 12.79
C ARG A 21 30.63 14.40 13.49
N ALA A 22 31.32 15.30 12.79
CA ALA A 22 31.75 16.58 13.34
C ALA A 22 30.60 17.56 13.64
N ARG A 23 29.47 17.46 12.94
CA ARG A 23 28.25 18.24 13.23
C ARG A 23 27.51 17.75 14.46
N ILE A 24 27.53 16.45 14.74
CA ILE A 24 26.88 15.86 15.92
C ILE A 24 27.66 16.19 17.20
N GLU A 25 28.99 16.19 17.15
CA GLU A 25 29.85 16.50 18.32
C GLU A 25 29.82 17.99 18.71
N GLY A 26 29.48 18.90 17.79
CA GLY A 26 29.41 20.35 18.06
C GLY A 26 28.07 20.82 18.69
N PHE A 27 27.01 20.00 18.71
CA PHE A 27 25.69 20.43 19.19
C PHE A 27 25.34 19.92 20.60
N CYS A 28 26.16 19.05 21.20
CA CYS A 28 25.88 18.43 22.50
C CYS A 28 26.69 19.06 23.65
N GLY A 29 26.49 20.35 23.88
CA GLY A 29 26.93 21.06 25.09
C GLY A 29 25.83 21.08 26.14
N ARG A 30 25.96 20.23 27.16
CA ARG A 30 25.26 20.28 28.45
C ARG A 30 23.76 19.91 28.46
N ARG A 31 23.44 18.61 28.56
CA ARG A 31 22.39 18.02 29.43
C ARG A 31 22.49 16.49 29.40
N PRO A 32 22.56 15.79 30.57
CA PRO A 32 22.73 14.32 30.61
C PRO A 32 21.52 13.49 30.18
N HIS A 33 20.31 14.06 30.08
CA HIS A 33 19.10 13.35 29.66
C HIS A 33 18.98 13.11 28.16
N CYS A 34 19.84 13.72 27.34
CA CYS A 34 19.77 13.58 25.87
C CYS A 34 20.41 12.28 25.36
N LEU A 35 21.29 11.65 26.15
CA LEU A 35 22.01 10.44 25.71
C LEU A 35 21.19 9.15 25.84
N GLU A 36 20.25 9.08 26.78
CA GLU A 36 19.36 7.91 26.92
C GLU A 36 18.32 7.86 25.80
N GLN A 37 17.82 9.00 25.34
CA GLN A 37 16.86 9.08 24.25
C GLN A 37 17.49 8.73 22.91
N ILE A 38 18.75 9.17 22.66
CA ILE A 38 19.48 8.83 21.44
C ILE A 38 19.80 7.33 21.36
N ALA A 39 20.04 6.66 22.51
CA ALA A 39 20.26 5.22 22.54
C ALA A 39 18.97 4.43 22.23
N HIS A 40 17.78 4.92 22.65
CA HIS A 40 16.49 4.33 22.32
C HIS A 40 16.11 4.54 20.87
N ASP A 41 16.31 5.74 20.34
CA ASP A 41 16.03 6.07 18.94
C ASP A 41 17.02 5.41 17.97
N GLY A 42 18.30 5.29 18.37
CA GLY A 42 19.31 4.55 17.61
C GLY A 42 18.99 3.04 17.49
N ALA A 43 18.45 2.42 18.53
CA ALA A 43 18.03 1.03 18.50
C ALA A 43 16.77 0.82 17.64
N ALA A 44 15.86 1.80 17.58
CA ALA A 44 14.70 1.78 16.70
C ALA A 44 15.11 1.95 15.23
N ILE A 45 16.03 2.85 14.92
CA ILE A 45 16.57 3.08 13.57
C ILE A 45 17.34 1.85 13.08
N VAL A 46 18.14 1.20 13.93
CA VAL A 46 18.88 -0.02 13.58
C VAL A 46 17.92 -1.18 13.31
N ARG A 47 16.87 -1.36 14.14
CA ARG A 47 15.85 -2.39 13.89
C ARG A 47 15.05 -2.15 12.60
N HIS A 48 14.72 -0.90 12.29
CA HIS A 48 14.04 -0.55 11.03
C HIS A 48 14.92 -0.84 9.81
N ASN A 49 16.20 -0.56 9.87
CA ASN A 49 17.15 -0.86 8.80
C ASN A 49 17.40 -2.37 8.64
N ASP A 50 17.44 -3.15 9.73
CA ASP A 50 17.64 -4.59 9.69
C ASP A 50 16.42 -5.30 9.09
N VAL A 51 15.21 -4.86 9.41
CA VAL A 51 13.97 -5.41 8.83
C VAL A 51 13.85 -5.02 7.35
N ALA A 52 14.15 -3.77 6.99
CA ALA A 52 14.21 -3.35 5.59
C ALA A 52 15.24 -4.16 4.81
N THR A 53 16.38 -4.49 5.41
CA THR A 53 17.42 -5.34 4.82
C THR A 53 16.94 -6.79 4.67
N THR A 54 16.18 -7.32 5.62
CA THR A 54 15.60 -8.68 5.55
C THR A 54 14.53 -8.76 4.48
N ILE A 55 13.62 -7.78 4.39
CA ILE A 55 12.63 -7.67 3.30
C ILE A 55 13.35 -7.52 1.96
N MET A 56 14.37 -6.66 1.87
CA MET A 56 15.17 -6.49 0.66
C MET A 56 15.92 -7.76 0.25
N SER A 57 16.39 -8.57 1.19
CA SER A 57 17.04 -9.85 0.87
C SER A 57 16.04 -10.90 0.39
N SER A 58 14.82 -10.95 0.94
CA SER A 58 13.75 -11.82 0.46
C SER A 58 13.22 -11.37 -0.90
N LEU A 59 13.24 -10.06 -1.18
CA LEU A 59 12.81 -9.47 -2.44
C LEU A 59 13.92 -9.39 -3.50
N ALA A 60 15.18 -9.67 -3.15
CA ALA A 60 16.30 -9.71 -4.09
C ALA A 60 16.14 -10.76 -5.20
N HIS A 61 15.26 -11.75 -4.99
CA HIS A 61 14.87 -12.74 -5.99
C HIS A 61 13.68 -12.30 -6.86
N THR A 62 13.10 -11.12 -6.61
CA THR A 62 11.98 -10.60 -7.40
C THR A 62 12.43 -10.02 -8.73
N LEU A 63 11.52 -9.99 -9.71
CA LEU A 63 11.73 -9.32 -11.01
C LEU A 63 11.77 -7.79 -10.89
N LEU A 64 11.60 -7.24 -9.68
CA LEU A 64 11.64 -5.82 -9.38
C LEU A 64 13.03 -5.23 -9.67
N GLY A 65 13.08 -4.23 -10.56
CA GLY A 65 14.33 -3.55 -10.94
C GLY A 65 15.16 -4.26 -12.00
N ARG A 66 14.76 -5.44 -12.48
CA ARG A 66 15.41 -6.12 -13.62
C ARG A 66 14.72 -5.77 -14.93
N ALA A 67 15.47 -5.61 -16.00
CA ALA A 67 14.94 -5.64 -17.35
C ALA A 67 14.49 -7.08 -17.64
N VAL A 68 13.22 -7.25 -18.01
CA VAL A 68 12.66 -8.55 -18.42
C VAL A 68 12.46 -8.45 -19.92
N ASP A 69 13.11 -9.32 -20.69
CA ASP A 69 12.84 -9.46 -22.11
C ASP A 69 11.40 -9.94 -22.29
N HIS A 70 10.59 -9.10 -22.93
CA HIS A 70 9.15 -9.31 -23.10
C HIS A 70 8.86 -10.13 -24.35
N GLU A 71 8.92 -11.44 -24.23
CA GLU A 71 8.11 -12.34 -25.07
C GLU A 71 7.16 -13.11 -24.14
N PRO A 72 5.99 -12.56 -23.82
CA PRO A 72 5.12 -13.20 -22.88
C PRO A 72 4.36 -14.35 -23.52
N ALA A 73 4.79 -15.57 -23.27
CA ALA A 73 3.87 -16.70 -23.19
C ALA A 73 3.11 -16.59 -21.87
N TYR A 74 1.84 -16.96 -21.83
CA TYR A 74 1.07 -17.05 -20.61
C TYR A 74 1.84 -17.87 -19.56
N SER A 75 2.03 -17.29 -18.39
CA SER A 75 2.76 -17.93 -17.29
C SER A 75 2.22 -17.48 -15.93
N PRO A 76 1.57 -18.37 -15.16
CA PRO A 76 1.19 -18.11 -13.79
C PRO A 76 2.40 -18.00 -12.83
N ASP A 77 3.55 -18.56 -13.20
CA ASP A 77 4.80 -18.48 -12.41
C ASP A 77 5.37 -17.06 -12.31
N LEU A 78 4.83 -16.12 -13.09
CA LEU A 78 5.14 -14.69 -12.95
C LEU A 78 4.57 -14.10 -11.67
N LEU A 79 3.50 -14.67 -11.11
CA LEU A 79 2.87 -14.17 -9.90
C LEU A 79 3.77 -14.42 -8.69
N MET A 80 4.07 -13.35 -7.94
CA MET A 80 4.90 -13.44 -6.75
C MET A 80 4.08 -13.21 -5.49
N PRO A 81 3.89 -14.27 -4.68
CA PRO A 81 3.27 -14.14 -3.37
C PRO A 81 4.24 -13.50 -2.38
N ILE A 82 3.73 -12.58 -1.54
CA ILE A 82 4.46 -11.99 -0.42
C ILE A 82 3.70 -12.31 0.87
N ALA A 83 4.35 -13.02 1.79
CA ALA A 83 3.74 -13.39 3.06
C ALA A 83 3.35 -12.16 3.89
N ARG A 84 2.06 -12.03 4.23
CA ARG A 84 1.55 -10.94 5.08
C ARG A 84 2.10 -11.00 6.51
N ALA A 85 2.47 -12.19 6.97
CA ALA A 85 2.90 -12.43 8.35
C ALA A 85 4.06 -11.51 8.77
N THR A 86 5.01 -11.25 7.87
CA THR A 86 6.17 -10.39 8.18
C THR A 86 5.75 -8.96 8.48
N ALA A 87 4.97 -8.34 7.58
CA ALA A 87 4.48 -6.97 7.76
C ALA A 87 3.52 -6.86 8.97
N ARG A 88 2.69 -7.88 9.18
CA ARG A 88 1.77 -7.95 10.33
C ARG A 88 2.47 -8.11 11.67
N ALA A 89 3.57 -8.83 11.72
CA ALA A 89 4.39 -8.92 12.94
C ALA A 89 4.92 -7.55 13.39
N GLU A 90 5.29 -6.67 12.42
CA GLU A 90 5.70 -5.29 12.71
C GLU A 90 4.56 -4.45 13.32
N LEU A 91 3.31 -4.75 12.94
CA LEU A 91 2.11 -4.11 13.49
C LEU A 91 1.64 -4.72 14.81
N GLY A 92 2.27 -5.83 15.24
CA GLY A 92 1.85 -6.61 16.39
C GLY A 92 0.53 -7.37 16.14
N LEU A 93 0.21 -7.65 14.87
CA LEU A 93 -0.98 -8.40 14.49
C LEU A 93 -0.74 -9.91 14.57
N THR A 94 -1.63 -10.58 15.26
CA THR A 94 -1.71 -12.05 15.36
C THR A 94 -3.13 -12.51 15.03
N ALA A 95 -3.29 -13.78 14.70
CA ALA A 95 -4.63 -14.34 14.53
C ALA A 95 -5.35 -14.50 15.90
N PRO A 96 -6.67 -14.28 15.97
CA PRO A 96 -7.52 -13.78 14.91
C PRO A 96 -7.28 -12.29 14.61
N LEU A 97 -7.43 -11.88 13.34
CA LEU A 97 -7.28 -10.49 12.95
C LEU A 97 -8.42 -9.63 13.54
N PRO A 98 -8.13 -8.38 13.97
CA PRO A 98 -9.15 -7.48 14.53
C PRO A 98 -10.06 -6.85 13.47
N PHE A 99 -9.91 -7.22 12.22
CA PHE A 99 -10.68 -6.73 11.08
C PHE A 99 -11.04 -7.83 10.10
N VAL A 100 -12.03 -7.56 9.28
CA VAL A 100 -12.35 -8.25 8.03
C VAL A 100 -12.09 -7.31 6.86
N GLY A 101 -12.03 -7.82 5.63
CA GLY A 101 -11.88 -6.98 4.46
C GLY A 101 -11.24 -7.67 3.27
N SER A 102 -10.80 -6.88 2.32
CA SER A 102 -10.13 -7.36 1.11
C SER A 102 -9.20 -6.31 0.52
N ASP A 103 -8.30 -6.75 -0.32
CA ASP A 103 -7.51 -5.88 -1.20
C ASP A 103 -8.16 -5.95 -2.58
N ARG A 104 -8.76 -4.83 -3.00
CA ARG A 104 -9.46 -4.70 -4.27
C ARG A 104 -8.53 -4.13 -5.32
N TRP A 105 -8.39 -4.83 -6.43
CA TRP A 105 -7.53 -4.45 -7.53
C TRP A 105 -8.37 -4.15 -8.76
N THR A 106 -7.96 -3.13 -9.53
CA THR A 106 -8.45 -2.93 -10.89
C THR A 106 -7.29 -2.98 -11.86
N GLY A 107 -7.35 -3.89 -12.82
CA GLY A 107 -6.39 -4.00 -13.91
C GLY A 107 -7.03 -3.50 -15.20
N PHE A 108 -6.41 -2.50 -15.86
CA PHE A 108 -6.99 -1.85 -17.03
C PHE A 108 -6.43 -2.36 -18.36
N GLU A 109 -5.38 -3.19 -18.30
CA GLU A 109 -4.61 -3.59 -19.48
C GLU A 109 -4.59 -5.12 -19.64
N LEU A 110 -5.75 -5.79 -19.45
CA LEU A 110 -5.88 -7.20 -19.76
C LEU A 110 -6.34 -7.39 -21.20
N GLY A 111 -5.55 -8.11 -21.99
CA GLY A 111 -5.90 -8.45 -23.36
C GLY A 111 -5.49 -9.87 -23.70
N TRP A 112 -6.24 -10.53 -24.60
CA TRP A 112 -5.97 -11.87 -25.10
C TRP A 112 -6.43 -11.99 -26.56
N LEU A 113 -6.16 -13.11 -27.21
CA LEU A 113 -6.60 -13.41 -28.56
C LEU A 113 -7.79 -14.39 -28.54
N GLN A 114 -8.78 -14.13 -29.38
CA GLN A 114 -9.79 -15.12 -29.73
C GLN A 114 -9.14 -16.29 -30.51
N PRO A 115 -9.81 -17.44 -30.65
CA PRO A 115 -9.28 -18.55 -31.46
C PRO A 115 -8.84 -18.14 -32.87
N GLY A 116 -9.59 -17.23 -33.52
CA GLY A 116 -9.25 -16.68 -34.84
C GLY A 116 -8.13 -15.63 -34.84
N GLY A 117 -7.55 -15.28 -33.68
CA GLY A 117 -6.45 -14.33 -33.57
C GLY A 117 -6.86 -12.86 -33.41
N LYS A 118 -8.16 -12.54 -33.39
CA LYS A 118 -8.65 -11.20 -33.12
C LYS A 118 -8.42 -10.85 -31.64
N PRO A 119 -7.80 -9.68 -31.31
CA PRO A 119 -7.62 -9.26 -29.93
C PRO A 119 -8.95 -8.96 -29.22
N CYS A 120 -9.01 -9.32 -27.95
CA CYS A 120 -10.01 -8.89 -26.97
C CYS A 120 -9.33 -8.09 -25.85
N VAL A 121 -10.08 -7.17 -25.24
CA VAL A 121 -9.64 -6.38 -24.08
C VAL A 121 -10.72 -6.37 -23.02
N ALA A 122 -10.31 -6.32 -21.77
CA ALA A 122 -11.20 -6.14 -20.63
C ALA A 122 -10.49 -5.37 -19.52
N ALA A 123 -11.24 -4.70 -18.64
CA ALA A 123 -10.75 -4.37 -17.33
C ALA A 123 -11.02 -5.55 -16.39
N LEU A 124 -10.09 -5.79 -15.48
CA LEU A 124 -10.18 -6.82 -14.45
C LEU A 124 -10.47 -6.18 -13.10
N ARG A 125 -11.42 -6.71 -12.34
CA ARG A 125 -11.51 -6.51 -10.90
C ARG A 125 -11.14 -7.81 -10.18
N ALA A 126 -10.24 -7.70 -9.20
CA ALA A 126 -9.87 -8.82 -8.33
C ALA A 126 -10.05 -8.41 -6.87
N SER A 127 -10.62 -9.32 -6.06
CA SER A 127 -10.76 -9.13 -4.63
C SER A 127 -10.04 -10.24 -3.90
N VAL A 128 -8.92 -9.89 -3.26
CA VAL A 128 -8.08 -10.79 -2.46
C VAL A 128 -8.49 -10.64 -1.00
N PRO A 129 -8.90 -11.71 -0.30
CA PRO A 129 -9.30 -11.62 1.10
C PRO A 129 -8.18 -11.05 1.98
N ALA A 130 -8.54 -10.20 2.94
CA ALA A 130 -7.55 -9.61 3.86
C ALA A 130 -6.89 -10.67 4.75
N ASP A 131 -7.56 -11.78 5.04
CA ASP A 131 -7.06 -12.91 5.83
C ASP A 131 -6.25 -13.92 5.00
N SER A 132 -6.09 -13.70 3.69
CA SER A 132 -5.21 -14.55 2.87
C SER A 132 -3.79 -14.57 3.45
N PRO A 133 -3.06 -15.71 3.38
CA PRO A 133 -1.68 -15.78 3.87
C PRO A 133 -0.72 -14.86 3.11
N ASN A 134 -0.99 -14.60 1.83
CA ASN A 134 -0.13 -13.76 0.99
C ASN A 134 -0.90 -12.60 0.37
N LEU A 135 -0.21 -11.49 0.15
CA LEU A 135 -0.53 -10.50 -0.87
C LEU A 135 0.18 -10.85 -2.18
N ILE A 136 -0.22 -10.24 -3.27
CA ILE A 136 0.39 -10.43 -4.60
C ILE A 136 1.22 -9.19 -4.94
N GLU A 137 2.49 -9.39 -5.33
CA GLU A 137 3.37 -8.28 -5.70
C GLU A 137 2.87 -7.60 -7.00
N SER A 138 2.75 -6.28 -6.99
CA SER A 138 2.06 -5.52 -8.03
C SER A 138 2.72 -5.57 -9.41
N LYS A 139 4.06 -5.52 -9.50
CA LYS A 139 4.77 -5.62 -10.79
C LYS A 139 4.65 -7.03 -11.37
N SER A 140 4.69 -8.05 -10.53
CA SER A 140 4.49 -9.44 -10.94
C SER A 140 3.08 -9.66 -11.47
N PHE A 141 2.08 -9.08 -10.82
CA PHE A 141 0.70 -9.14 -11.27
C PHE A 141 0.52 -8.44 -12.63
N LYS A 142 1.13 -7.26 -12.82
CA LYS A 142 1.15 -6.59 -14.13
C LYS A 142 1.77 -7.49 -15.21
N LEU A 143 2.93 -8.09 -14.94
CA LEU A 143 3.61 -8.97 -15.89
C LEU A 143 2.76 -10.19 -16.22
N TYR A 144 2.10 -10.78 -15.22
CA TYR A 144 1.17 -11.88 -15.40
C TYR A 144 0.00 -11.50 -16.32
N LEU A 145 -0.67 -10.35 -16.09
CA LEU A 145 -1.75 -9.90 -16.99
C LEU A 145 -1.24 -9.67 -18.42
N ASN A 146 -0.05 -9.10 -18.59
CA ASN A 146 0.54 -8.89 -19.90
C ASN A 146 0.87 -10.22 -20.61
N SER A 147 1.10 -11.32 -19.89
CA SER A 147 1.39 -12.63 -20.49
C SER A 147 0.21 -13.19 -21.30
N TYR A 148 -1.01 -12.67 -21.08
CA TYR A 148 -2.18 -13.02 -21.90
C TYR A 148 -2.18 -12.39 -23.29
N ALA A 149 -1.39 -11.36 -23.55
CA ALA A 149 -1.49 -10.54 -24.77
C ALA A 149 -1.42 -11.33 -26.08
N ARG A 150 -0.72 -12.47 -26.08
CA ARG A 150 -0.62 -13.39 -27.23
C ARG A 150 -1.32 -14.73 -27.02
N GLU A 151 -1.93 -14.93 -25.85
CA GLU A 151 -2.60 -16.17 -25.50
C GLU A 151 -3.95 -16.29 -26.21
N ARG A 152 -4.22 -17.45 -26.83
CA ARG A 152 -5.50 -17.74 -27.46
C ARG A 152 -6.43 -18.39 -26.44
N VAL A 153 -7.54 -17.74 -26.17
CA VAL A 153 -8.55 -18.23 -25.21
C VAL A 153 -9.94 -18.19 -25.87
N ASP A 154 -10.68 -19.27 -25.72
CA ASP A 154 -11.97 -19.45 -26.40
C ASP A 154 -13.04 -18.47 -25.92
N SER A 155 -12.98 -18.00 -24.68
CA SER A 155 -13.99 -17.12 -24.10
C SER A 155 -13.44 -16.25 -22.98
N SER A 156 -14.08 -15.11 -22.71
CA SER A 156 -13.80 -14.28 -21.53
C SER A 156 -13.99 -15.05 -20.22
N GLU A 157 -14.96 -15.96 -20.15
CA GLU A 157 -15.15 -16.82 -18.99
C GLU A 157 -13.99 -17.79 -18.77
N GLY A 158 -13.37 -18.26 -19.85
CA GLY A 158 -12.12 -19.04 -19.80
C GLY A 158 -10.97 -18.24 -19.18
N VAL A 159 -10.80 -16.97 -19.60
CA VAL A 159 -9.82 -16.06 -19.02
C VAL A 159 -10.13 -15.82 -17.54
N ARG A 160 -11.37 -15.47 -17.21
CA ARG A 160 -11.81 -15.24 -15.82
C ARG A 160 -11.47 -16.39 -14.89
N ARG A 161 -11.81 -17.63 -15.31
CA ARG A 161 -11.53 -18.84 -14.50
C ARG A 161 -10.04 -19.09 -14.31
N ARG A 162 -9.22 -18.93 -15.36
CA ARG A 162 -7.76 -19.09 -15.24
C ARG A 162 -7.19 -18.07 -14.25
N VAL A 163 -7.52 -16.79 -14.42
CA VAL A 163 -7.06 -15.73 -13.51
C VAL A 163 -7.50 -16.00 -12.06
N ALA A 164 -8.73 -16.47 -11.84
CA ALA A 164 -9.21 -16.80 -10.50
C ALA A 164 -8.40 -17.94 -9.86
N ILE A 165 -8.07 -18.99 -10.61
CA ILE A 165 -7.25 -20.11 -10.13
C ILE A 165 -5.83 -19.62 -9.78
N ASP A 166 -5.20 -18.90 -10.69
CA ASP A 166 -3.80 -18.49 -10.54
C ASP A 166 -3.62 -17.52 -9.37
N LEU A 167 -4.49 -16.49 -9.28
CA LEU A 167 -4.43 -15.54 -8.17
C LEU A 167 -4.81 -16.19 -6.84
N SER A 168 -5.75 -17.14 -6.82
CA SER A 168 -6.07 -17.89 -5.60
C SER A 168 -4.91 -18.75 -5.13
N THR A 169 -4.17 -19.36 -6.07
CA THR A 169 -2.97 -20.12 -5.76
C THR A 169 -1.88 -19.22 -5.18
N ALA A 170 -1.62 -18.06 -5.79
CA ALA A 170 -0.63 -17.11 -5.31
C ALA A 170 -1.02 -16.51 -3.94
N ALA A 171 -2.28 -16.12 -3.77
CA ALA A 171 -2.77 -15.56 -2.50
C ALA A 171 -2.87 -16.62 -1.38
N GLY A 172 -3.01 -17.90 -1.72
CA GLY A 172 -3.30 -18.98 -0.79
C GLY A 172 -4.72 -18.94 -0.22
N ALA A 173 -5.66 -18.28 -0.92
CA ALA A 173 -7.05 -18.11 -0.53
C ALA A 173 -7.91 -17.85 -1.77
N PRO A 174 -9.23 -18.14 -1.75
CA PRO A 174 -10.12 -17.88 -2.90
C PRO A 174 -10.15 -16.39 -3.27
N VAL A 175 -9.76 -16.06 -4.52
CA VAL A 175 -9.82 -14.72 -5.07
C VAL A 175 -11.01 -14.59 -6.00
N GLN A 176 -11.84 -13.55 -5.80
CA GLN A 176 -12.96 -13.25 -6.66
C GLN A 176 -12.49 -12.42 -7.87
N ILE A 177 -12.93 -12.82 -9.07
CA ILE A 177 -12.55 -12.15 -10.33
C ILE A 177 -13.82 -11.77 -11.10
N GLU A 178 -13.87 -10.52 -11.53
CA GLU A 178 -14.82 -9.96 -12.46
C GLU A 178 -14.07 -9.41 -13.69
N LEU A 179 -14.56 -9.71 -14.89
CA LEU A 179 -14.09 -9.07 -16.12
C LEU A 179 -15.13 -8.07 -16.61
N LEU A 180 -14.73 -6.83 -16.75
CA LEU A 180 -15.51 -5.76 -17.31
C LEU A 180 -15.17 -5.62 -18.80
N MET A 181 -16.06 -6.12 -19.64
CA MET A 181 -15.94 -5.99 -21.10
C MET A 181 -16.20 -4.53 -21.52
N PRO A 182 -15.88 -4.11 -22.75
CA PRO A 182 -16.08 -2.72 -23.19
C PRO A 182 -17.50 -2.17 -22.95
N ALA A 183 -18.52 -3.01 -23.00
CA ALA A 183 -19.90 -2.62 -22.70
C ALA A 183 -20.13 -2.28 -21.22
N ASP A 184 -19.30 -2.82 -20.33
CA ASP A 184 -19.40 -2.65 -18.88
C ASP A 184 -18.56 -1.46 -18.36
N TRP A 185 -17.70 -0.86 -19.19
CA TRP A 185 -16.79 0.22 -18.78
C TRP A 185 -17.46 1.46 -18.18
N PRO A 186 -18.70 1.81 -18.48
CA PRO A 186 -19.39 2.87 -17.73
C PRO A 186 -19.38 2.68 -16.21
N GLN A 187 -19.28 1.44 -15.71
CA GLN A 187 -19.15 1.12 -14.29
C GLN A 187 -17.80 1.57 -13.69
N LEU A 188 -16.81 1.89 -14.52
CA LEU A 188 -15.52 2.42 -14.12
C LEU A 188 -15.48 3.95 -14.11
N ALA A 189 -16.61 4.61 -14.29
CA ALA A 189 -16.70 6.07 -14.22
C ALA A 189 -16.23 6.57 -12.85
N PRO A 190 -15.37 7.60 -12.81
CA PRO A 190 -14.95 8.19 -11.54
C PRO A 190 -16.13 8.80 -10.79
N ALA A 191 -16.09 8.68 -9.46
CA ALA A 191 -17.08 9.26 -8.56
C ALA A 191 -16.38 9.92 -7.35
N GLU A 192 -17.08 10.82 -6.71
CA GLU A 192 -16.65 11.39 -5.43
C GLU A 192 -16.72 10.31 -4.34
N LEU A 193 -15.76 10.38 -3.41
CA LEU A 193 -15.78 9.54 -2.23
C LEU A 193 -16.85 10.05 -1.25
N PRO A 194 -17.63 9.14 -0.64
CA PRO A 194 -18.65 9.54 0.33
C PRO A 194 -17.98 10.01 1.63
N GLY A 195 -18.37 11.17 2.13
CA GLY A 195 -17.92 11.68 3.41
C GLY A 195 -17.51 13.15 3.39
N THR A 196 -17.10 13.63 4.55
CA THR A 196 -16.61 15.00 4.72
C THR A 196 -15.11 15.05 4.43
N CYS A 197 -14.71 15.84 3.41
CA CYS A 197 -13.29 16.06 3.14
C CYS A 197 -12.69 16.95 4.24
N ILE A 198 -11.50 16.57 4.74
CA ILE A 198 -10.80 17.28 5.81
C ILE A 198 -9.53 18.01 5.31
N ASP A 199 -9.29 18.02 4.01
CA ASP A 199 -8.04 18.56 3.43
C ASP A 199 -7.93 20.08 3.51
N ASP A 200 -9.06 20.78 3.58
CA ASP A 200 -9.12 22.26 3.66
C ASP A 200 -8.93 22.80 5.09
N LEU A 201 -8.70 21.93 6.07
CA LEU A 201 -8.45 22.37 7.44
C LEU A 201 -7.12 23.13 7.52
N ASP A 202 -7.14 24.31 8.15
CA ASP A 202 -5.93 25.07 8.44
C ASP A 202 -5.15 24.41 9.58
N VAL A 203 -4.17 23.58 9.20
CA VAL A 203 -3.32 22.85 10.15
C VAL A 203 -1.85 23.06 9.84
N THR A 204 -1.06 23.33 10.87
CA THR A 204 0.39 23.31 10.76
C THR A 204 0.88 21.86 10.78
N ILE A 205 1.72 21.50 9.82
CA ILE A 205 2.35 20.19 9.71
C ILE A 205 3.84 20.33 10.03
N GLU A 206 4.26 19.73 11.12
CA GLU A 206 5.68 19.60 11.44
C GLU A 206 6.22 18.29 10.83
N HIS A 207 7.05 18.44 9.82
CA HIS A 207 7.62 17.30 9.11
C HIS A 207 8.91 16.83 9.81
N ASN A 208 8.78 15.78 10.61
CA ASN A 208 9.91 15.17 11.33
C ASN A 208 10.38 13.83 10.73
N GLY A 209 9.78 13.41 9.59
CA GLY A 209 10.12 12.16 8.91
C GLY A 209 9.61 10.89 9.63
N CYS A 210 8.79 11.04 10.67
CA CYS A 210 8.24 9.94 11.45
C CYS A 210 6.71 9.93 11.43
N LEU A 211 6.14 8.74 11.54
CA LEU A 211 4.70 8.57 11.73
C LEU A 211 4.28 9.14 13.10
N GLN A 212 3.12 9.81 13.14
CA GLN A 212 2.63 10.54 14.32
C GLN A 212 1.27 10.01 14.81
N PRO A 213 1.17 8.76 15.28
CA PRO A 213 -0.08 8.22 15.81
C PRO A 213 -0.58 8.96 17.06
N GLU A 214 0.32 9.65 17.78
CA GLU A 214 -0.02 10.50 18.93
C GLU A 214 -0.88 11.71 18.55
N ALA A 215 -0.93 12.13 17.29
CA ALA A 215 -1.82 13.18 16.82
C ALA A 215 -3.30 12.74 16.81
N LEU A 216 -3.56 11.44 16.83
CA LEU A 216 -4.92 10.89 16.89
C LEU A 216 -5.52 11.07 18.28
N ALA A 217 -6.65 11.75 18.33
CA ALA A 217 -7.47 11.95 19.52
C ALA A 217 -8.95 11.89 19.15
N ALA A 218 -9.82 11.61 20.14
CA ALA A 218 -11.25 11.63 19.96
C ALA A 218 -11.96 12.11 21.24
N ASP A 219 -13.09 12.78 21.07
CA ASP A 219 -13.94 13.25 22.17
C ASP A 219 -14.99 12.20 22.52
N SER A 220 -14.80 11.55 23.67
CA SER A 220 -15.71 10.51 24.16
C SER A 220 -17.10 11.05 24.60
N GLN A 221 -17.23 12.36 24.78
CA GLN A 221 -18.50 12.98 25.16
C GLN A 221 -19.38 13.30 23.94
N SER A 222 -18.83 13.20 22.74
CA SER A 222 -19.49 13.55 21.48
C SER A 222 -19.51 12.35 20.54
N PRO A 223 -20.33 11.31 20.76
CA PRO A 223 -20.38 10.17 19.86
C PRO A 223 -21.05 10.56 18.55
N VAL A 224 -20.46 10.12 17.43
CA VAL A 224 -20.93 10.41 16.06
C VAL A 224 -20.96 9.16 15.21
N ALA A 225 -21.64 9.24 14.05
CA ALA A 225 -21.52 8.31 12.94
C ALA A 225 -21.23 9.14 11.68
N GLU A 226 -20.01 9.10 11.20
CA GLU A 226 -19.58 9.90 10.06
C GLU A 226 -18.49 9.21 9.23
N ALA A 227 -18.37 9.64 7.98
CA ALA A 227 -17.26 9.30 7.12
C ALA A 227 -16.39 10.54 6.87
N LEU A 228 -15.10 10.41 7.08
CA LEU A 228 -14.09 11.43 6.80
C LEU A 228 -13.24 11.01 5.60
N VAL A 229 -12.90 11.98 4.75
CA VAL A 229 -12.14 11.73 3.51
C VAL A 229 -10.91 12.64 3.50
N SER A 230 -9.77 12.08 3.09
CA SER A 230 -8.58 12.87 2.75
C SER A 230 -7.96 12.36 1.44
N HIS A 231 -7.51 13.29 0.60
CA HIS A 231 -6.77 13.01 -0.64
C HIS A 231 -5.25 13.20 -0.47
N LEU A 232 -4.80 13.49 0.74
CA LEU A 232 -3.41 13.85 1.06
C LEU A 232 -2.55 12.67 1.53
N LEU A 233 -3.13 11.46 1.62
CA LEU A 233 -2.35 10.27 1.98
C LEU A 233 -1.29 10.00 0.91
N LYS A 234 -0.05 9.86 1.37
CA LYS A 234 1.10 9.49 0.54
C LYS A 234 2.03 8.62 1.37
N SER A 235 2.40 7.48 0.84
CA SER A 235 3.46 6.61 1.37
C SER A 235 4.51 6.34 0.30
N ASN A 236 5.43 5.43 0.55
CA ASN A 236 6.44 5.03 -0.44
C ASN A 236 6.47 3.51 -0.54
N CYS A 237 6.70 3.02 -1.76
CA CYS A 237 6.93 1.61 -1.99
C CYS A 237 8.14 1.13 -1.17
N PRO A 238 8.04 0.04 -0.38
CA PRO A 238 9.13 -0.46 0.43
C PRO A 238 10.31 -0.97 -0.42
N VAL A 239 10.05 -1.34 -1.67
CA VAL A 239 11.04 -1.92 -2.60
C VAL A 239 11.77 -0.84 -3.40
N THR A 240 11.02 0.04 -4.06
CA THR A 240 11.57 1.03 -5.02
C THR A 240 11.75 2.42 -4.41
N GLY A 241 11.12 2.70 -3.28
CA GLY A 241 11.06 4.04 -2.69
C GLY A 241 10.21 5.04 -3.49
N GLN A 242 9.53 4.59 -4.55
CA GLN A 242 8.63 5.45 -5.33
C GLN A 242 7.40 5.85 -4.52
N PRO A 243 6.87 7.07 -4.71
CA PRO A 243 5.71 7.54 -3.98
C PRO A 243 4.44 6.79 -4.39
N ASP A 244 3.63 6.45 -3.39
CA ASP A 244 2.30 5.87 -3.50
C ASP A 244 1.28 6.86 -2.97
N TRP A 245 0.50 7.47 -3.88
CA TRP A 245 -0.51 8.46 -3.56
C TRP A 245 -1.88 7.80 -3.42
N ALA A 246 -2.65 8.22 -2.42
CA ALA A 246 -3.99 7.70 -2.21
C ALA A 246 -4.98 8.76 -1.75
N SER A 247 -6.26 8.45 -1.94
CA SER A 247 -7.36 9.01 -1.18
C SER A 247 -7.80 7.98 -0.13
N VAL A 248 -8.09 8.42 1.08
CA VAL A 248 -8.51 7.53 2.17
C VAL A 248 -9.88 7.92 2.68
N ILE A 249 -10.71 6.92 2.97
CA ILE A 249 -12.02 7.06 3.63
C ILE A 249 -11.90 6.41 5.00
N ILE A 250 -12.37 7.10 6.02
CA ILE A 250 -12.48 6.62 7.39
C ILE A 250 -13.94 6.76 7.79
N ASP A 251 -14.69 5.65 7.72
CA ASP A 251 -16.09 5.58 8.12
C ASP A 251 -16.16 4.94 9.51
N TYR A 252 -16.78 5.63 10.47
CA TYR A 252 -16.76 5.15 11.85
C TYR A 252 -17.99 5.56 12.64
N ARG A 253 -18.22 4.84 13.73
CA ARG A 253 -19.19 5.14 14.77
C ARG A 253 -18.51 5.10 16.12
N GLY A 254 -18.62 6.17 16.90
CA GLY A 254 -17.97 6.26 18.22
C GLY A 254 -17.62 7.69 18.60
N PRO A 255 -16.63 7.88 19.48
CA PRO A 255 -16.10 9.18 19.86
C PRO A 255 -15.73 10.02 18.65
N ALA A 256 -16.10 11.32 18.65
CA ALA A 256 -15.78 12.22 17.54
C ALA A 256 -14.26 12.37 17.39
N ILE A 257 -13.71 11.96 16.27
CA ILE A 257 -12.27 12.06 15.99
C ILE A 257 -11.88 13.52 15.76
N ASP A 258 -10.79 13.99 16.39
CA ASP A 258 -10.19 15.28 16.08
C ASP A 258 -9.70 15.28 14.61
N ARG A 259 -10.43 16.00 13.77
CA ARG A 259 -10.17 16.05 12.33
C ARG A 259 -8.82 16.65 11.99
N ALA A 260 -8.36 17.64 12.79
CA ALA A 260 -7.04 18.25 12.61
C ALA A 260 -5.91 17.28 12.98
N GLY A 261 -6.07 16.55 14.07
CA GLY A 261 -5.16 15.47 14.48
C GLY A 261 -5.12 14.33 13.47
N LEU A 262 -6.29 13.92 12.96
CA LEU A 262 -6.39 12.90 11.91
C LEU A 262 -5.66 13.34 10.64
N LEU A 263 -5.84 14.59 10.21
CA LEU A 263 -5.15 15.09 9.01
C LEU A 263 -3.62 15.12 9.22
N ARG A 264 -3.12 15.57 10.38
CA ARG A 264 -1.68 15.50 10.72
C ARG A 264 -1.16 14.07 10.67
N TYR A 265 -1.90 13.12 11.26
CA TYR A 265 -1.55 11.71 11.22
C TYR A 265 -1.46 11.16 9.79
N LEU A 266 -2.47 11.39 8.94
CA LEU A 266 -2.46 10.94 7.55
C LEU A 266 -1.31 11.53 6.74
N VAL A 267 -1.00 12.82 6.95
CA VAL A 267 0.13 13.48 6.28
C VAL A 267 1.48 12.94 6.76
N SER A 268 1.58 12.43 8.00
CA SER A 268 2.83 11.88 8.54
C SER A 268 3.30 10.60 7.83
N PHE A 269 2.44 9.95 7.01
CA PHE A 269 2.82 8.80 6.18
C PHE A 269 3.81 9.13 5.05
N ARG A 270 4.12 10.41 4.78
CA ARG A 270 4.90 10.84 3.60
C ARG A 270 6.25 10.17 3.43
N ASP A 271 6.91 9.76 4.51
CA ASP A 271 8.20 9.08 4.49
C ASP A 271 8.13 7.60 4.86
N VAL A 272 6.93 7.10 5.19
CA VAL A 272 6.70 5.69 5.52
C VAL A 272 6.88 4.82 4.28
N ARG A 273 7.58 3.69 4.44
CA ARG A 273 7.84 2.69 3.40
C ARG A 273 7.13 1.40 3.73
N GLU A 274 5.91 1.26 3.26
CA GLU A 274 5.05 0.10 3.50
C GLU A 274 4.28 -0.26 2.23
N PHE A 275 3.83 -1.50 2.13
CA PHE A 275 2.84 -1.88 1.13
C PHE A 275 1.51 -1.17 1.41
N HIS A 276 0.70 -0.99 0.38
CA HIS A 276 -0.61 -0.33 0.46
C HIS A 276 -1.49 -0.98 1.54
N GLU A 277 -1.50 -2.31 1.56
CA GLU A 277 -2.26 -3.14 2.50
C GLU A 277 -1.81 -2.91 3.94
N GLN A 278 -0.50 -2.85 4.17
CA GLN A 278 0.09 -2.61 5.49
C GLN A 278 -0.25 -1.20 5.99
N CYS A 279 -0.18 -0.18 5.12
CA CYS A 279 -0.58 1.19 5.46
C CYS A 279 -2.03 1.24 5.97
N VAL A 280 -2.97 0.58 5.27
CA VAL A 280 -4.38 0.57 5.68
C VAL A 280 -4.59 -0.22 6.97
N GLU A 281 -3.90 -1.34 7.15
CA GLU A 281 -3.92 -2.11 8.40
C GLU A 281 -3.39 -1.28 9.57
N ARG A 282 -2.32 -0.50 9.37
CA ARG A 282 -1.77 0.43 10.37
C ARG A 282 -2.77 1.53 10.71
N ILE A 283 -3.35 2.21 9.72
CA ILE A 283 -4.36 3.26 9.93
C ILE A 283 -5.54 2.71 10.73
N PHE A 284 -6.03 1.53 10.38
CA PHE A 284 -7.11 0.86 11.11
C PHE A 284 -6.73 0.61 12.58
N LEU A 285 -5.54 0.08 12.83
CA LEU A 285 -5.08 -0.23 14.20
C LEU A 285 -4.85 1.03 15.04
N ASP A 286 -4.22 2.06 14.46
CA ASP A 286 -3.90 3.27 15.19
C ASP A 286 -5.17 4.05 15.57
N ILE A 287 -6.15 4.15 14.65
CA ILE A 287 -7.45 4.74 14.96
C ILE A 287 -8.19 3.90 15.99
N THR A 288 -8.19 2.56 15.88
CA THR A 288 -8.81 1.69 16.87
C THR A 288 -8.23 1.90 18.27
N ARG A 289 -6.90 1.97 18.36
CA ARG A 289 -6.19 2.11 19.67
C ARG A 289 -6.34 3.49 20.28
N ARG A 290 -6.35 4.55 19.45
CA ARG A 290 -6.29 5.94 19.93
C ARG A 290 -7.65 6.59 20.06
N CYS A 291 -8.60 6.22 19.18
CA CYS A 291 -9.92 6.85 19.13
C CYS A 291 -11.03 5.93 19.65
N ALA A 292 -10.76 4.64 19.84
CA ALA A 292 -11.67 3.64 20.38
C ALA A 292 -13.10 3.66 19.76
N PRO A 293 -13.25 3.68 18.43
CA PRO A 293 -14.55 3.65 17.79
C PRO A 293 -15.27 2.32 18.08
N ALA A 294 -16.60 2.37 18.23
CA ALA A 294 -17.43 1.17 18.37
C ALA A 294 -17.48 0.35 17.07
N TRP A 295 -17.29 1.02 15.94
CA TRP A 295 -17.17 0.43 14.61
C TRP A 295 -16.30 1.31 13.73
N LEU A 296 -15.48 0.71 12.88
CA LEU A 296 -14.55 1.39 12.00
C LEU A 296 -14.42 0.65 10.67
N ALA A 297 -14.40 1.41 9.58
CA ALA A 297 -13.93 0.95 8.29
C ALA A 297 -12.90 1.95 7.73
N VAL A 298 -11.82 1.44 7.20
CA VAL A 298 -10.76 2.21 6.53
C VAL A 298 -10.57 1.65 5.13
N GLU A 299 -10.65 2.51 4.13
CA GLU A 299 -10.37 2.19 2.74
C GLU A 299 -9.42 3.22 2.15
N ALA A 300 -8.38 2.77 1.46
CA ALA A 300 -7.54 3.65 0.66
C ALA A 300 -7.70 3.34 -0.83
N ARG A 301 -7.74 4.39 -1.64
CA ARG A 301 -7.82 4.37 -3.10
C ARG A 301 -6.50 4.88 -3.66
N TYR A 302 -5.60 3.97 -4.00
CA TYR A 302 -4.28 4.33 -4.53
C TYR A 302 -4.32 4.65 -6.02
N THR A 303 -3.49 5.59 -6.44
CA THR A 303 -3.35 5.94 -7.86
C THR A 303 -2.74 4.77 -8.63
N ARG A 304 -3.19 4.60 -9.88
CA ARG A 304 -2.67 3.56 -10.77
C ARG A 304 -1.17 3.64 -10.97
N ARG A 305 -0.53 2.47 -10.97
CA ARG A 305 0.84 2.29 -11.44
C ARG A 305 0.91 1.09 -12.39
N GLY A 306 1.41 1.31 -13.61
CA GLY A 306 1.54 0.24 -14.58
C GLY A 306 0.22 -0.42 -15.00
N GLY A 307 -0.88 0.32 -15.03
CA GLY A 307 -2.20 -0.19 -15.41
C GLY A 307 -2.96 -0.91 -14.28
N LEU A 308 -2.46 -0.87 -13.03
CA LEU A 308 -3.11 -1.47 -11.86
C LEU A 308 -3.33 -0.41 -10.77
N ASP A 309 -4.47 -0.40 -10.12
CA ASP A 309 -4.68 0.22 -8.82
C ASP A 309 -4.92 -0.84 -7.73
N ILE A 310 -4.62 -0.49 -6.49
CA ILE A 310 -4.75 -1.36 -5.32
C ILE A 310 -5.52 -0.58 -4.26
N ASN A 311 -6.64 -1.14 -3.81
CA ASN A 311 -7.57 -0.47 -2.90
C ASN A 311 -7.85 -1.36 -1.68
N PRO A 312 -6.96 -1.34 -0.67
CA PRO A 312 -7.17 -2.11 0.54
C PRO A 312 -8.34 -1.55 1.36
N TYR A 313 -9.17 -2.47 1.85
CA TYR A 313 -10.31 -2.21 2.72
C TYR A 313 -10.20 -3.05 3.98
N ARG A 314 -10.33 -2.43 5.16
CA ARG A 314 -10.36 -3.09 6.46
C ARG A 314 -11.49 -2.53 7.31
N ALA A 315 -12.27 -3.40 7.93
CA ALA A 315 -13.40 -2.99 8.76
C ALA A 315 -13.57 -3.88 9.99
N SER A 316 -14.14 -3.31 11.05
CA SER A 316 -14.69 -4.08 12.16
C SER A 316 -15.77 -5.02 11.64
N GLY A 317 -15.97 -6.17 12.28
CA GLY A 317 -16.99 -7.14 11.84
C GLY A 317 -18.39 -6.53 11.67
N GLY A 318 -19.18 -7.05 10.71
CA GLY A 318 -20.53 -6.59 10.44
C GLY A 318 -20.63 -5.28 9.64
N ALA A 319 -19.56 -4.87 8.98
CA ALA A 319 -19.50 -3.64 8.18
C ALA A 319 -20.31 -3.72 6.88
N PRO A 320 -20.99 -2.63 6.46
CA PRO A 320 -21.52 -2.52 5.12
C PRO A 320 -20.36 -2.57 4.11
N VAL A 321 -20.59 -3.24 2.97
CA VAL A 321 -19.65 -3.23 1.85
C VAL A 321 -19.65 -1.82 1.26
N ILE A 322 -18.49 -1.14 1.31
CA ILE A 322 -18.31 0.12 0.58
C ILE A 322 -18.31 -0.21 -0.92
N GLU A 323 -19.15 0.48 -1.70
CA GLU A 323 -19.16 0.32 -3.16
C GLU A 323 -17.76 0.55 -3.74
N ASP A 324 -17.39 -0.28 -4.72
CA ASP A 324 -16.10 -0.16 -5.41
C ASP A 324 -16.13 1.03 -6.38
N ARG A 325 -15.91 2.23 -5.82
CA ARG A 325 -15.93 3.49 -6.56
C ARG A 325 -14.51 3.89 -6.97
N ARG A 326 -14.31 4.10 -8.23
CA ARG A 326 -13.08 4.69 -8.75
C ARG A 326 -13.08 6.20 -8.50
N THR A 327 -11.93 6.79 -8.16
CA THR A 327 -11.76 8.23 -8.00
C THR A 327 -11.17 8.88 -9.24
N TRP A 328 -11.20 10.23 -9.32
CA TRP A 328 -10.60 10.99 -10.41
C TRP A 328 -9.09 10.82 -10.55
N ARG A 329 -8.43 10.32 -9.53
CA ARG A 329 -6.97 10.12 -9.49
C ARG A 329 -6.54 8.69 -9.84
N GLN A 330 -7.47 7.82 -10.09
CA GLN A 330 -7.22 6.41 -10.44
C GLN A 330 -7.32 6.13 -11.94
#